data_0da35a46057793d22de3c78bf8d85619
#
_entry.id   0da35a46057793d22de3c78bf8d85619
#
_cell.length_a   1.000
_cell.length_b   1.000
_cell.length_c   1.000
_cell.angle_alpha   90.00
_cell.angle_beta   90.00
_cell.angle_gamma   90.00
#
_symmetry.space_group_name_H-M   'P 1'
#
loop_
_entity.id
_entity.type
_entity.pdbx_description
1 polymer ?
#
loop_
_entity_poly.entity_id
_entity_poly.type
_entity_poly.pdbx_seq_one_letter_code
_entity_poly.pdbx_strand_id
1 'polypeptide(L)'
;MTPMFDPLPLLLFSLSALALRAGILLAAMALDWLVGEPDILWRHIPHPVVIMGRAISFFDRRWNRRIGITGRTRRIRGGVAIALLSLIAAGLGVVLSFGGVIVAVIILAIMLAARSLDEHIRAVARALDDGVMPARHAVGMIVGRDTSNLSEAEIARAAIETGAENLSDGVIAPALWFLVAGLPGLFVYKLVNTADSMIGYRNACHLAYGCAAARLDDVLNIVPARLTALLICGAAALRGRGIAACRSMILDGRHHASPNAGWPEAAMAGALDVWLAGPRRYGNRVRHARTFHETGTAADGGAILRALRLLIAAQLLFAMLILPLAVGV
;
A
#
# COMPACT_ATOMS: atom_id res chain seq x y z
N MET A 1 31.58 -13.88 39.31
CA MET A 1 30.52 -12.85 39.22
C MET A 1 30.44 -12.36 37.77
N THR A 2 29.51 -12.89 37.03
CA THR A 2 29.21 -12.38 35.67
C THR A 2 28.48 -11.06 35.81
N PRO A 3 28.87 -9.97 35.13
CA PRO A 3 28.13 -8.74 35.16
C PRO A 3 26.75 -8.98 34.55
N MET A 4 25.72 -8.89 35.38
CA MET A 4 24.33 -8.96 34.93
C MET A 4 24.10 -7.67 34.12
N PHE A 5 23.98 -7.84 32.77
CA PHE A 5 23.60 -6.74 31.89
C PHE A 5 22.22 -6.25 32.33
N ASP A 6 22.14 -5.04 32.82
CA ASP A 6 20.87 -4.38 33.14
C ASP A 6 20.21 -3.95 31.80
N PRO A 7 19.10 -4.56 31.37
CA PRO A 7 18.44 -4.24 30.12
C PRO A 7 17.65 -2.91 30.17
N LEU A 8 17.49 -2.30 31.36
CA LEU A 8 16.66 -1.11 31.56
C LEU A 8 17.09 0.09 30.72
N PRO A 9 18.41 0.45 30.62
CA PRO A 9 18.84 1.58 29.79
C PRO A 9 18.55 1.38 28.30
N LEU A 10 18.70 0.16 27.79
CA LEU A 10 18.40 -0.18 26.39
C LEU A 10 16.90 -0.10 26.09
N LEU A 11 16.05 -0.52 27.03
CA LEU A 11 14.60 -0.41 26.92
C LEU A 11 14.15 1.04 26.92
N LEU A 12 14.66 1.87 27.80
CA LEU A 12 14.33 3.31 27.86
C LEU A 12 14.77 4.04 26.59
N PHE A 13 15.96 3.74 26.08
CA PHE A 13 16.44 4.31 24.81
C PHE A 13 15.58 3.87 23.61
N SER A 14 15.13 2.62 23.57
CA SER A 14 14.24 2.13 22.52
C SER A 14 12.84 2.75 22.59
N LEU A 15 12.30 2.97 23.77
CA LEU A 15 11.00 3.62 23.98
C LEU A 15 11.03 5.10 23.56
N SER A 16 12.09 5.84 23.92
CA SER A 16 12.25 7.24 23.50
C SER A 16 12.40 7.40 21.99
N ALA A 17 13.11 6.46 21.35
CA ALA A 17 13.22 6.43 19.88
C ALA A 17 11.89 6.13 19.20
N LEU A 18 11.08 5.23 19.77
CA LEU A 18 9.75 4.92 19.25
C LEU A 18 8.79 6.10 19.42
N ALA A 19 8.79 6.77 20.57
CA ALA A 19 8.01 7.98 20.83
C ALA A 19 8.34 9.10 19.83
N LEU A 20 9.64 9.33 19.58
CA LEU A 20 10.07 10.30 18.57
C LEU A 20 9.57 9.95 17.18
N ARG A 21 9.70 8.68 16.75
CA ARG A 21 9.20 8.23 15.44
C ARG A 21 7.68 8.35 15.34
N ALA A 22 6.95 8.06 16.40
CA ALA A 22 5.51 8.23 16.47
C ALA A 22 5.10 9.71 16.29
N GLY A 23 5.78 10.64 16.96
CA GLY A 23 5.56 12.08 16.79
C GLY A 23 5.86 12.55 15.36
N ILE A 24 6.98 12.09 14.77
CA ILE A 24 7.32 12.38 13.37
C ILE A 24 6.24 11.84 12.42
N LEU A 25 5.75 10.62 12.66
CA LEU A 25 4.71 10.01 11.83
C LEU A 25 3.40 10.80 11.87
N LEU A 26 2.95 11.20 13.05
CA LEU A 26 1.73 12.00 13.19
C LEU A 26 1.86 13.36 12.48
N ALA A 27 3.01 14.01 12.62
CA ALA A 27 3.30 15.26 11.91
C ALA A 27 3.34 15.06 10.39
N ALA A 28 3.93 13.97 9.91
CA ALA A 28 4.00 13.63 8.48
C ALA A 28 2.62 13.29 7.90
N MET A 29 1.77 12.55 8.63
CA MET A 29 0.39 12.28 8.23
C MET A 29 -0.41 13.57 8.11
N ALA A 30 -0.28 14.48 9.08
CA ALA A 30 -0.93 15.80 9.02
C ALA A 30 -0.41 16.62 7.83
N LEU A 31 0.89 16.63 7.58
CA LEU A 31 1.50 17.35 6.46
C LEU A 31 1.04 16.80 5.10
N ASP A 32 1.00 15.47 4.92
CA ASP A 32 0.47 14.84 3.70
C ASP A 32 -0.99 15.26 3.45
N TRP A 33 -1.86 15.24 4.47
CA TRP A 33 -3.25 15.67 4.33
C TRP A 33 -3.39 17.18 4.03
N LEU A 34 -2.53 18.03 4.56
CA LEU A 34 -2.58 19.48 4.35
C LEU A 34 -2.04 19.90 2.97
N VAL A 35 -0.90 19.32 2.57
CA VAL A 35 -0.16 19.75 1.38
C VAL A 35 -0.42 18.82 0.19
N GLY A 36 -0.46 17.50 0.42
CA GLY A 36 -0.58 16.48 -0.63
C GLY A 36 0.65 16.43 -1.54
N GLU A 37 0.41 16.11 -2.80
CA GLU A 37 1.44 16.04 -3.83
C GLU A 37 1.40 17.28 -4.74
N PRO A 38 2.16 18.36 -4.43
CA PRO A 38 2.11 19.58 -5.22
C PRO A 38 2.74 19.38 -6.61
N ASP A 39 1.95 19.47 -7.67
CA ASP A 39 2.38 19.33 -9.07
C ASP A 39 3.58 20.21 -9.43
N ILE A 40 3.65 21.42 -8.85
CA ILE A 40 4.74 22.38 -9.10
C ILE A 40 6.09 21.77 -8.69
N LEU A 41 6.15 21.04 -7.59
CA LEU A 41 7.38 20.41 -7.11
C LEU A 41 7.80 19.27 -8.06
N TRP A 42 6.85 18.42 -8.45
CA TRP A 42 7.13 17.21 -9.23
C TRP A 42 7.39 17.46 -10.72
N ARG A 43 7.09 18.67 -11.20
CA ARG A 43 7.51 19.12 -12.54
C ARG A 43 9.00 19.40 -12.63
N HIS A 44 9.64 19.78 -11.53
CA HIS A 44 11.06 20.18 -11.52
C HIS A 44 11.96 19.11 -10.90
N ILE A 45 11.46 18.38 -9.92
CA ILE A 45 12.23 17.33 -9.20
C ILE A 45 11.47 16.00 -9.34
N PRO A 46 12.13 14.93 -9.80
CA PRO A 46 11.45 13.63 -9.90
C PRO A 46 11.07 13.12 -8.52
N HIS A 47 9.82 12.67 -8.37
CA HIS A 47 9.35 12.05 -7.13
C HIS A 47 10.26 10.87 -6.73
N PRO A 48 10.58 10.65 -5.44
CA PRO A 48 11.49 9.59 -5.02
C PRO A 48 11.12 8.20 -5.52
N VAL A 49 9.81 7.87 -5.59
CA VAL A 49 9.31 6.60 -6.16
C VAL A 49 9.67 6.47 -7.65
N VAL A 50 9.67 7.58 -8.41
CA VAL A 50 10.10 7.58 -9.81
C VAL A 50 11.58 7.27 -9.94
N ILE A 51 12.41 7.79 -9.03
CA ILE A 51 13.86 7.48 -8.99
C ILE A 51 14.07 5.99 -8.69
N MET A 52 13.35 5.45 -7.70
CA MET A 52 13.35 4.01 -7.40
C MET A 52 12.94 3.18 -8.62
N GLY A 53 11.85 3.57 -9.30
CA GLY A 53 11.37 2.92 -10.52
C GLY A 53 12.39 2.93 -11.66
N ARG A 54 13.13 4.05 -11.85
CA ARG A 54 14.21 4.14 -12.83
C ARG A 54 15.36 3.17 -12.50
N ALA A 55 15.75 3.07 -11.23
CA ALA A 55 16.77 2.13 -10.76
C ALA A 55 16.35 0.68 -10.99
N ILE A 56 15.11 0.32 -10.62
CA ILE A 56 14.53 -1.01 -10.86
C ILE A 56 14.54 -1.32 -12.37
N SER A 57 14.07 -0.39 -13.21
CA SER A 57 14.05 -0.54 -14.67
C SER A 57 15.44 -0.70 -15.27
N PHE A 58 16.46 -0.01 -14.72
CA PHE A 58 17.84 -0.18 -15.16
C PHE A 58 18.32 -1.62 -14.97
N PHE A 59 18.13 -2.19 -13.77
CA PHE A 59 18.52 -3.57 -13.50
C PHE A 59 17.66 -4.58 -14.27
N ASP A 60 16.37 -4.35 -14.44
CA ASP A 60 15.50 -5.21 -15.25
C ASP A 60 15.99 -5.27 -16.69
N ARG A 61 16.19 -4.13 -17.35
CA ARG A 61 16.72 -4.09 -18.72
C ARG A 61 18.10 -4.72 -18.86
N ARG A 62 18.98 -4.58 -17.87
CA ARG A 62 20.38 -5.02 -17.95
C ARG A 62 20.56 -6.48 -17.58
N TRP A 63 19.78 -7.02 -16.63
CA TRP A 63 19.98 -8.34 -16.05
C TRP A 63 18.89 -9.34 -16.37
N ASN A 64 17.70 -8.91 -16.78
CA ASN A 64 16.56 -9.78 -17.11
C ASN A 64 16.55 -10.20 -18.60
N ARG A 65 17.71 -10.57 -19.15
CA ARG A 65 17.80 -11.06 -20.51
C ARG A 65 17.13 -12.43 -20.63
N ARG A 66 16.30 -12.64 -21.68
CA ARG A 66 15.59 -13.90 -21.90
C ARG A 66 16.40 -14.89 -22.74
N ILE A 67 17.25 -14.41 -23.66
CA ILE A 67 18.00 -15.23 -24.61
C ILE A 67 19.32 -15.65 -23.94
N GLY A 68 19.62 -16.94 -24.01
CA GLY A 68 20.88 -17.52 -23.51
C GLY A 68 21.01 -17.62 -21.99
N ILE A 69 19.91 -17.37 -21.20
CA ILE A 69 19.95 -17.40 -19.74
C ILE A 69 18.80 -18.25 -19.17
N THR A 70 19.13 -19.16 -18.26
CA THR A 70 18.15 -20.04 -17.61
C THR A 70 17.24 -19.27 -16.65
N GLY A 71 16.05 -19.81 -16.37
CA GLY A 71 15.13 -19.24 -15.38
C GLY A 71 15.74 -19.17 -13.97
N ARG A 72 16.62 -20.15 -13.62
CA ARG A 72 17.36 -20.13 -12.34
C ARG A 72 18.32 -18.94 -12.26
N THR A 73 19.08 -18.68 -13.30
CA THR A 73 20.00 -17.55 -13.36
C THR A 73 19.26 -16.21 -13.30
N ARG A 74 18.11 -16.11 -13.99
CA ARG A 74 17.25 -14.91 -13.91
C ARG A 74 16.72 -14.67 -12.51
N ARG A 75 16.30 -15.74 -11.80
CA ARG A 75 15.84 -15.64 -10.40
C ARG A 75 16.95 -15.16 -9.47
N ILE A 76 18.18 -15.69 -9.61
CA ILE A 76 19.33 -15.25 -8.82
C ILE A 76 19.64 -13.77 -9.11
N ARG A 77 19.71 -13.39 -10.38
CA ARG A 77 19.97 -11.99 -10.76
C ARG A 77 18.91 -11.02 -10.24
N GLY A 78 17.64 -11.38 -10.30
CA GLY A 78 16.55 -10.61 -9.71
C GLY A 78 16.68 -10.48 -8.20
N GLY A 79 17.00 -11.58 -7.50
CA GLY A 79 17.26 -11.55 -6.05
C GLY A 79 18.43 -10.65 -5.67
N VAL A 80 19.55 -10.75 -6.40
CA VAL A 80 20.73 -9.89 -6.18
C VAL A 80 20.39 -8.41 -6.47
N ALA A 81 19.63 -8.12 -7.53
CA ALA A 81 19.20 -6.76 -7.85
C ALA A 81 18.37 -6.15 -6.72
N ILE A 82 17.37 -6.87 -6.22
CA ILE A 82 16.52 -6.39 -5.11
C ILE A 82 17.34 -6.24 -3.82
N ALA A 83 18.21 -7.19 -3.49
CA ALA A 83 19.07 -7.08 -2.32
C ALA A 83 19.99 -5.85 -2.38
N LEU A 84 20.66 -5.63 -3.53
CA LEU A 84 21.53 -4.47 -3.73
C LEU A 84 20.75 -3.15 -3.64
N LEU A 85 19.62 -3.06 -4.33
CA LEU A 85 18.77 -1.87 -4.30
C LEU A 85 18.22 -1.60 -2.89
N SER A 86 17.85 -2.65 -2.14
CA SER A 86 17.39 -2.52 -0.74
C SER A 86 18.51 -2.04 0.18
N LEU A 87 19.74 -2.50 0.00
CA LEU A 87 20.90 -1.99 0.75
C LEU A 87 21.17 -0.52 0.44
N ILE A 88 21.09 -0.12 -0.83
CA ILE A 88 21.24 1.29 -1.24
C ILE A 88 20.12 2.14 -0.62
N ALA A 89 18.87 1.67 -0.68
CA ALA A 89 17.72 2.35 -0.10
C ALA A 89 17.85 2.51 1.42
N ALA A 90 18.28 1.44 2.12
CA ALA A 90 18.55 1.50 3.56
C ALA A 90 19.67 2.51 3.89
N GLY A 91 20.79 2.46 3.16
CA GLY A 91 21.91 3.39 3.32
C GLY A 91 21.49 4.85 3.09
N LEU A 92 20.70 5.12 2.06
CA LEU A 92 20.12 6.45 1.82
C LEU A 92 19.23 6.89 2.98
N GLY A 93 18.38 5.99 3.49
CA GLY A 93 17.55 6.25 4.68
C GLY A 93 18.39 6.60 5.92
N VAL A 94 19.54 5.91 6.13
CA VAL A 94 20.48 6.24 7.21
C VAL A 94 21.06 7.64 7.02
N VAL A 95 21.56 7.95 5.83
CA VAL A 95 22.14 9.27 5.52
C VAL A 95 21.12 10.39 5.75
N LEU A 96 19.90 10.20 5.26
CA LEU A 96 18.83 11.20 5.42
C LEU A 96 18.36 11.34 6.87
N SER A 97 18.56 10.33 7.72
CA SER A 97 18.25 10.43 9.15
C SER A 97 19.12 11.45 9.89
N PHE A 98 20.32 11.78 9.39
CA PHE A 98 21.15 12.85 9.93
C PHE A 98 20.59 14.25 9.68
N GLY A 99 19.61 14.41 8.78
CA GLY A 99 18.90 15.66 8.53
C GLY A 99 17.95 16.09 9.65
N GLY A 100 17.77 15.26 10.67
CA GLY A 100 16.94 15.55 11.84
C GLY A 100 15.44 15.41 11.59
N VAL A 101 14.65 15.89 12.56
CA VAL A 101 13.21 15.68 12.63
C VAL A 101 12.46 16.29 11.43
N ILE A 102 12.81 17.52 11.04
CA ILE A 102 12.12 18.24 9.96
C ILE A 102 12.28 17.49 8.64
N VAL A 103 13.51 17.04 8.32
CA VAL A 103 13.79 16.27 7.10
C VAL A 103 13.02 14.95 7.13
N ALA A 104 12.98 14.27 8.27
CA ALA A 104 12.25 13.02 8.42
C ALA A 104 10.73 13.21 8.22
N VAL A 105 10.12 14.27 8.77
CA VAL A 105 8.71 14.61 8.56
C VAL A 105 8.41 14.85 7.08
N ILE A 106 9.22 15.67 6.40
CA ILE A 106 9.02 16.00 4.98
C ILE A 106 9.14 14.76 4.12
N ILE A 107 10.21 13.96 4.32
CA ILE A 107 10.43 12.75 3.53
C ILE A 107 9.30 11.75 3.75
N LEU A 108 8.88 11.54 5.00
CA LEU A 108 7.81 10.61 5.31
C LEU A 108 6.49 11.08 4.70
N ALA A 109 6.14 12.38 4.80
CA ALA A 109 4.95 12.94 4.17
C ALA A 109 4.93 12.71 2.65
N ILE A 110 6.05 12.94 1.96
CA ILE A 110 6.20 12.67 0.52
C ILE A 110 6.02 11.18 0.18
N MET A 111 6.43 10.28 1.09
CA MET A 111 6.34 8.83 0.86
C MET A 111 4.99 8.23 1.26
N LEU A 112 4.19 8.93 2.05
CA LEU A 112 2.79 8.60 2.30
C LEU A 112 1.95 9.02 1.10
N ALA A 113 0.84 8.35 0.88
CA ALA A 113 -0.05 8.62 -0.25
C ALA A 113 -1.51 8.78 0.21
N ALA A 114 -1.73 9.32 1.42
CA ALA A 114 -3.07 9.36 2.02
C ALA A 114 -3.99 10.32 1.27
N ARG A 115 -3.52 11.55 1.03
CA ARG A 115 -4.28 12.54 0.27
C ARG A 115 -4.39 12.19 -1.21
N SER A 116 -3.30 11.75 -1.82
CA SER A 116 -3.28 11.31 -3.22
C SER A 116 -4.28 10.17 -3.47
N LEU A 117 -4.36 9.20 -2.54
CA LEU A 117 -5.35 8.12 -2.58
C LEU A 117 -6.79 8.66 -2.54
N ASP A 118 -7.09 9.57 -1.59
CA ASP A 118 -8.42 10.19 -1.49
C ASP A 118 -8.79 10.94 -2.79
N GLU A 119 -7.87 11.74 -3.32
CA GLU A 119 -8.09 12.54 -4.53
C GLU A 119 -8.37 11.66 -5.76
N HIS A 120 -7.60 10.58 -5.94
CA HIS A 120 -7.78 9.66 -7.07
C HIS A 120 -9.10 8.87 -6.97
N ILE A 121 -9.43 8.31 -5.80
CA ILE A 121 -10.69 7.58 -5.62
C ILE A 121 -11.89 8.53 -5.77
N ARG A 122 -11.78 9.75 -5.25
CA ARG A 122 -12.81 10.80 -5.42
C ARG A 122 -12.97 11.24 -6.88
N ALA A 123 -11.88 11.27 -7.64
CA ALA A 123 -11.94 11.57 -9.08
C ALA A 123 -12.73 10.50 -9.84
N VAL A 124 -12.61 9.21 -9.48
CA VAL A 124 -13.43 8.15 -10.09
C VAL A 124 -14.92 8.34 -9.75
N ALA A 125 -15.23 8.67 -8.48
CA ALA A 125 -16.62 8.90 -8.08
C ALA A 125 -17.25 10.06 -8.86
N ARG A 126 -16.56 11.19 -8.98
CA ARG A 126 -17.03 12.34 -9.77
C ARG A 126 -17.16 12.02 -11.26
N ALA A 127 -16.20 11.30 -11.82
CA ALA A 127 -16.24 10.93 -13.22
C ALA A 127 -17.41 9.97 -13.56
N LEU A 128 -17.94 9.21 -12.58
CA LEU A 128 -19.16 8.43 -12.76
C LEU A 128 -20.41 9.31 -12.91
N ASP A 129 -20.45 10.46 -12.24
CA ASP A 129 -21.55 11.44 -12.41
C ASP A 129 -21.55 12.03 -13.83
N ASP A 130 -20.36 12.15 -14.47
CA ASP A 130 -20.18 12.62 -15.84
C ASP A 130 -20.39 11.51 -16.89
N GLY A 131 -20.48 10.24 -16.45
CA GLY A 131 -20.74 9.07 -17.29
C GLY A 131 -19.64 8.02 -17.30
N VAL A 132 -19.95 6.87 -17.92
CA VAL A 132 -19.09 5.68 -17.90
C VAL A 132 -17.74 5.89 -18.61
N MET A 133 -17.69 6.67 -19.70
CA MET A 133 -16.44 6.88 -20.45
C MET A 133 -15.40 7.69 -19.67
N PRO A 134 -15.74 8.85 -19.08
CA PRO A 134 -14.85 9.58 -18.16
C PRO A 134 -14.41 8.70 -16.98
N ALA A 135 -15.32 7.94 -16.40
CA ALA A 135 -15.03 7.06 -15.26
C ALA A 135 -14.06 5.93 -15.60
N ARG A 136 -14.16 5.33 -16.81
CA ARG A 136 -13.17 4.35 -17.30
C ARG A 136 -11.76 4.94 -17.40
N HIS A 137 -11.66 6.19 -17.84
CA HIS A 137 -10.38 6.88 -17.89
C HIS A 137 -9.83 7.11 -16.48
N ALA A 138 -10.67 7.66 -15.57
CA ALA A 138 -10.26 7.94 -14.19
C ALA A 138 -9.83 6.67 -13.44
N VAL A 139 -10.60 5.58 -13.53
CA VAL A 139 -10.21 4.31 -12.87
C VAL A 139 -8.98 3.70 -13.52
N GLY A 140 -8.76 3.89 -14.82
CA GLY A 140 -7.57 3.45 -15.55
C GLY A 140 -6.26 4.06 -15.03
N MET A 141 -6.32 5.22 -14.38
CA MET A 141 -5.15 5.86 -13.75
C MET A 141 -4.71 5.18 -12.47
N ILE A 142 -5.58 4.39 -11.83
CA ILE A 142 -5.33 3.77 -10.53
C ILE A 142 -5.31 2.24 -10.54
N VAL A 143 -5.72 1.60 -11.66
CA VAL A 143 -5.69 0.15 -11.81
C VAL A 143 -4.72 -0.27 -12.89
N GLY A 144 -4.00 -1.37 -12.68
CA GLY A 144 -3.05 -1.94 -13.65
C GLY A 144 -3.68 -2.86 -14.71
N ARG A 145 -4.97 -2.65 -15.05
CA ARG A 145 -5.71 -3.49 -16.02
C ARG A 145 -6.43 -2.66 -17.06
N ASP A 146 -6.83 -3.31 -18.17
CA ASP A 146 -7.69 -2.68 -19.18
C ASP A 146 -9.06 -2.31 -18.59
N THR A 147 -9.46 -1.06 -18.77
CA THR A 147 -10.70 -0.48 -18.26
C THR A 147 -11.71 -0.14 -19.36
N SER A 148 -11.36 -0.36 -20.63
CA SER A 148 -12.13 0.07 -21.81
C SER A 148 -13.57 -0.47 -21.87
N ASN A 149 -13.81 -1.63 -21.26
CA ASN A 149 -15.10 -2.32 -21.31
C ASN A 149 -15.77 -2.48 -19.93
N LEU A 150 -15.27 -1.81 -18.88
CA LEU A 150 -15.86 -1.92 -17.55
C LEU A 150 -17.24 -1.25 -17.50
N SER A 151 -18.22 -1.92 -16.91
CA SER A 151 -19.51 -1.34 -16.53
C SER A 151 -19.32 -0.38 -15.34
N GLU A 152 -20.34 0.42 -15.05
CA GLU A 152 -20.35 1.34 -13.89
C GLU A 152 -20.07 0.61 -12.58
N ALA A 153 -20.75 -0.52 -12.34
CA ALA A 153 -20.54 -1.34 -11.14
C ALA A 153 -19.12 -1.93 -11.07
N GLU A 154 -18.52 -2.31 -12.20
CA GLU A 154 -17.13 -2.80 -12.26
C GLU A 154 -16.12 -1.69 -12.03
N ILE A 155 -16.39 -0.46 -12.48
CA ILE A 155 -15.59 0.73 -12.18
C ILE A 155 -15.63 1.04 -10.69
N ALA A 156 -16.83 1.10 -10.11
CA ALA A 156 -17.02 1.37 -8.69
C ALA A 156 -16.33 0.30 -7.82
N ARG A 157 -16.51 -0.98 -8.18
CA ARG A 157 -15.82 -2.09 -7.53
C ARG A 157 -14.31 -1.93 -7.59
N ALA A 158 -13.75 -1.66 -8.79
CA ALA A 158 -12.32 -1.51 -8.98
C ALA A 158 -11.74 -0.34 -8.15
N ALA A 159 -12.45 0.78 -8.07
CA ALA A 159 -12.04 1.93 -7.25
C ALA A 159 -12.03 1.58 -5.75
N ILE A 160 -13.04 0.86 -5.26
CA ILE A 160 -13.14 0.45 -3.85
C ILE A 160 -12.04 -0.57 -3.49
N GLU A 161 -11.81 -1.58 -4.34
CA GLU A 161 -10.73 -2.58 -4.19
C GLU A 161 -9.38 -1.88 -4.10
N THR A 162 -9.07 -1.03 -5.09
CA THR A 162 -7.82 -0.26 -5.15
C THR A 162 -7.67 0.68 -3.95
N GLY A 163 -8.75 1.29 -3.50
CA GLY A 163 -8.76 2.12 -2.29
C GLY A 163 -8.36 1.35 -1.04
N ALA A 164 -8.93 0.16 -0.84
CA ALA A 164 -8.64 -0.70 0.31
C ALA A 164 -7.20 -1.24 0.28
N GLU A 165 -6.73 -1.71 -0.89
CA GLU A 165 -5.37 -2.19 -1.10
C GLU A 165 -4.33 -1.07 -0.88
N ASN A 166 -4.53 0.10 -1.51
CA ASN A 166 -3.59 1.21 -1.39
C ASN A 166 -3.63 1.91 -0.02
N LEU A 167 -4.71 1.81 0.76
CA LEU A 167 -4.65 2.21 2.17
C LEU A 167 -3.61 1.37 2.92
N SER A 168 -3.54 0.06 2.64
CA SER A 168 -2.49 -0.80 3.19
C SER A 168 -1.11 -0.38 2.68
N ASP A 169 -0.91 -0.42 1.36
CA ASP A 169 0.40 -0.37 0.73
C ASP A 169 0.97 1.05 0.60
N GLY A 170 0.08 2.04 0.48
CA GLY A 170 0.44 3.44 0.31
C GLY A 170 0.50 4.24 1.60
N VAL A 171 -0.17 3.78 2.68
CA VAL A 171 -0.30 4.56 3.93
C VAL A 171 0.15 3.76 5.15
N ILE A 172 -0.54 2.66 5.47
CA ILE A 172 -0.30 1.93 6.72
C ILE A 172 1.04 1.21 6.72
N ALA A 173 1.41 0.54 5.63
CA ALA A 173 2.67 -0.19 5.56
C ALA A 173 3.91 0.71 5.59
N PRO A 174 4.02 1.80 4.79
CA PRO A 174 5.16 2.71 4.92
C PRO A 174 5.23 3.36 6.31
N ALA A 175 4.09 3.69 6.93
CA ALA A 175 4.03 4.21 8.29
C ALA A 175 4.56 3.19 9.32
N LEU A 176 4.14 1.93 9.23
CA LEU A 176 4.63 0.87 10.13
C LEU A 176 6.13 0.61 9.97
N TRP A 177 6.62 0.53 8.74
CA TRP A 177 8.05 0.30 8.50
C TRP A 177 8.90 1.50 8.94
N PHE A 178 8.36 2.72 8.88
CA PHE A 178 8.99 3.88 9.48
C PHE A 178 9.01 3.77 11.02
N LEU A 179 7.94 3.37 11.67
CA LEU A 179 7.91 3.17 13.13
C LEU A 179 8.94 2.12 13.57
N VAL A 180 9.04 1.00 12.84
CA VAL A 180 9.96 -0.10 13.17
C VAL A 180 11.43 0.30 12.96
N ALA A 181 11.77 0.87 11.81
CA ALA A 181 13.15 1.06 11.39
C ALA A 181 13.49 2.48 10.89
N GLY A 182 12.63 3.48 11.14
CA GLY A 182 12.85 4.87 10.71
C GLY A 182 12.87 5.03 9.19
N LEU A 183 13.59 6.04 8.70
CA LEU A 183 13.76 6.26 7.26
C LEU A 183 14.35 5.06 6.50
N PRO A 184 15.34 4.31 7.02
CA PRO A 184 15.81 3.09 6.38
C PRO A 184 14.70 2.09 6.07
N GLY A 185 13.83 1.80 7.06
CA GLY A 185 12.69 0.90 6.89
C GLY A 185 11.68 1.40 5.86
N LEU A 186 11.37 2.69 5.90
CA LEU A 186 10.50 3.35 4.92
C LEU A 186 11.03 3.20 3.50
N PHE A 187 12.32 3.50 3.27
CA PHE A 187 12.93 3.44 1.94
C PHE A 187 12.99 2.01 1.38
N VAL A 188 13.36 1.05 2.22
CA VAL A 188 13.37 -0.38 1.82
C VAL A 188 11.97 -0.83 1.46
N TYR A 189 10.97 -0.54 2.29
CA TYR A 189 9.59 -0.90 2.02
C TYR A 189 9.10 -0.30 0.69
N LYS A 190 9.25 1.02 0.50
CA LYS A 190 8.80 1.70 -0.73
C LYS A 190 9.52 1.19 -1.97
N LEU A 191 10.81 0.86 -1.88
CA LEU A 191 11.55 0.25 -2.98
C LEU A 191 10.99 -1.12 -3.35
N VAL A 192 10.76 -1.98 -2.37
CA VAL A 192 10.27 -3.35 -2.59
C VAL A 192 8.86 -3.33 -3.15
N ASN A 193 7.97 -2.52 -2.59
CA ASN A 193 6.60 -2.34 -3.07
C ASN A 193 6.56 -1.78 -4.50
N THR A 194 7.43 -0.80 -4.83
CA THR A 194 7.60 -0.31 -6.20
C THR A 194 8.13 -1.40 -7.13
N ALA A 195 9.06 -2.21 -6.67
CA ALA A 195 9.62 -3.30 -7.47
C ALA A 195 8.58 -4.39 -7.74
N ASP A 196 7.76 -4.76 -6.76
CA ASP A 196 6.65 -5.69 -6.99
C ASP A 196 5.69 -5.15 -8.03
N SER A 197 5.25 -3.90 -7.90
CA SER A 197 4.36 -3.23 -8.85
C SER A 197 4.92 -3.17 -10.27
N MET A 198 6.25 -3.13 -10.45
CA MET A 198 6.89 -3.03 -11.78
C MET A 198 7.28 -4.38 -12.38
N ILE A 199 7.80 -5.30 -11.57
CA ILE A 199 8.41 -6.56 -12.03
C ILE A 199 7.86 -7.81 -11.31
N GLY A 200 6.93 -7.69 -10.35
CA GLY A 200 6.31 -8.82 -9.63
C GLY A 200 5.30 -9.63 -10.44
N TYR A 201 4.98 -9.20 -11.65
CA TYR A 201 3.96 -9.85 -12.49
C TYR A 201 4.30 -11.30 -12.84
N ARG A 202 3.28 -12.18 -12.78
CA ARG A 202 3.37 -13.60 -13.18
C ARG A 202 3.25 -13.78 -14.71
N ASN A 203 4.03 -13.04 -15.48
CA ASN A 203 4.15 -13.17 -16.92
C ASN A 203 5.49 -13.80 -17.32
N ALA A 204 5.64 -14.21 -18.58
CA ALA A 204 6.87 -14.83 -19.08
C ALA A 204 8.12 -13.94 -18.91
N CYS A 205 7.93 -12.61 -18.81
CA CYS A 205 9.02 -11.64 -18.59
C CYS A 205 9.54 -11.66 -17.17
N HIS A 206 8.66 -11.64 -16.18
CA HIS A 206 9.03 -11.35 -14.80
C HIS A 206 8.86 -12.52 -13.84
N LEU A 207 8.18 -13.63 -14.24
CA LEU A 207 7.92 -14.78 -13.38
C LEU A 207 9.18 -15.31 -12.66
N ALA A 208 10.32 -15.32 -13.33
CA ALA A 208 11.59 -15.74 -12.73
C ALA A 208 12.33 -14.56 -12.08
N TYR A 209 12.48 -13.45 -12.80
CA TYR A 209 13.29 -12.31 -12.37
C TYR A 209 12.65 -11.55 -11.21
N GLY A 210 11.35 -11.25 -11.29
CA GLY A 210 10.60 -10.51 -10.26
C GLY A 210 10.21 -11.34 -9.03
N CYS A 211 10.48 -12.65 -9.03
CA CYS A 211 10.06 -13.55 -7.95
C CYS A 211 10.53 -13.11 -6.54
N ALA A 212 11.74 -12.53 -6.44
CA ALA A 212 12.27 -12.07 -5.17
C ALA A 212 11.55 -10.80 -4.68
N ALA A 213 11.27 -9.85 -5.58
CA ALA A 213 10.51 -8.65 -5.28
C ALA A 213 9.10 -9.01 -4.77
N ALA A 214 8.36 -9.83 -5.54
CA ALA A 214 7.01 -10.25 -5.18
C ALA A 214 6.94 -10.96 -3.82
N ARG A 215 7.87 -11.88 -3.54
CA ARG A 215 7.89 -12.60 -2.25
C ARG A 215 8.28 -11.71 -1.07
N LEU A 216 9.21 -10.78 -1.28
CA LEU A 216 9.62 -9.86 -0.23
C LEU A 216 8.50 -8.88 0.08
N ASP A 217 7.82 -8.35 -0.95
CA ASP A 217 6.63 -7.52 -0.79
C ASP A 217 5.52 -8.26 -0.05
N ASP A 218 5.23 -9.50 -0.45
CA ASP A 218 4.27 -10.36 0.25
C ASP A 218 4.58 -10.47 1.75
N VAL A 219 5.85 -10.67 2.13
CA VAL A 219 6.27 -10.77 3.54
C VAL A 219 6.16 -9.43 4.27
N LEU A 220 6.62 -8.33 3.65
CA LEU A 220 6.59 -7.00 4.26
C LEU A 220 5.15 -6.50 4.49
N ASN A 221 4.19 -6.97 3.72
CA ASN A 221 2.79 -6.61 3.82
C ASN A 221 1.94 -7.54 4.71
N ILE A 222 2.50 -8.63 5.27
CA ILE A 222 1.73 -9.53 6.14
C ILE A 222 1.05 -8.80 7.31
N VAL A 223 1.79 -8.05 8.08
CA VAL A 223 1.26 -7.31 9.25
C VAL A 223 0.47 -6.08 8.81
N PRO A 224 0.97 -5.22 7.91
CA PRO A 224 0.24 -4.04 7.45
C PRO A 224 -1.16 -4.34 6.92
N ALA A 225 -1.30 -5.35 6.06
CA ALA A 225 -2.59 -5.69 5.45
C ALA A 225 -3.64 -6.13 6.49
N ARG A 226 -3.23 -6.92 7.51
CA ARG A 226 -4.13 -7.34 8.59
C ARG A 226 -4.50 -6.17 9.48
N LEU A 227 -3.54 -5.33 9.83
CA LEU A 227 -3.82 -4.11 10.59
C LEU A 227 -4.78 -3.19 9.83
N THR A 228 -4.54 -2.97 8.53
CA THR A 228 -5.44 -2.17 7.68
C THR A 228 -6.86 -2.74 7.68
N ALA A 229 -7.02 -4.06 7.53
CA ALA A 229 -8.32 -4.70 7.57
C ALA A 229 -9.02 -4.51 8.94
N LEU A 230 -8.28 -4.63 10.05
CA LEU A 230 -8.81 -4.37 11.39
C LEU A 230 -9.21 -2.90 11.59
N LEU A 231 -8.44 -1.95 11.06
CA LEU A 231 -8.78 -0.53 11.08
C LEU A 231 -10.05 -0.24 10.28
N ILE A 232 -10.24 -0.89 9.12
CA ILE A 232 -11.48 -0.81 8.33
C ILE A 232 -12.65 -1.40 9.13
N CYS A 233 -12.48 -2.55 9.79
CA CYS A 233 -13.49 -3.13 10.68
C CYS A 233 -13.85 -2.19 11.82
N GLY A 234 -12.87 -1.54 12.46
CA GLY A 234 -13.07 -0.54 13.50
C GLY A 234 -13.83 0.69 12.98
N ALA A 235 -13.45 1.21 11.81
CA ALA A 235 -14.17 2.30 11.15
C ALA A 235 -15.63 1.92 10.80
N ALA A 236 -15.86 0.69 10.35
CA ALA A 236 -17.18 0.14 10.08
C ALA A 236 -18.01 -0.02 11.36
N ALA A 237 -17.38 -0.35 12.49
CA ALA A 237 -18.07 -0.50 13.78
C ALA A 237 -18.69 0.83 14.23
N LEU A 238 -18.07 1.97 13.98
CA LEU A 238 -18.63 3.31 14.24
C LEU A 238 -19.93 3.58 13.45
N ARG A 239 -20.26 2.72 12.48
CA ARG A 239 -21.46 2.79 11.63
C ARG A 239 -22.36 1.55 11.75
N GLY A 240 -22.17 0.74 12.80
CA GLY A 240 -22.96 -0.47 13.05
C GLY A 240 -22.63 -1.65 12.12
N ARG A 241 -21.59 -1.57 11.28
CA ARG A 241 -21.22 -2.60 10.30
C ARG A 241 -19.94 -3.40 10.66
N GLY A 242 -19.38 -3.20 11.85
CA GLY A 242 -18.12 -3.83 12.26
C GLY A 242 -18.14 -5.36 12.21
N ILE A 243 -19.22 -5.99 12.68
CA ILE A 243 -19.37 -7.45 12.68
C ILE A 243 -19.39 -7.99 11.23
N ALA A 244 -20.12 -7.34 10.33
CA ALA A 244 -20.19 -7.73 8.92
C ALA A 244 -18.80 -7.60 8.23
N ALA A 245 -18.08 -6.50 8.50
CA ALA A 245 -16.72 -6.28 8.01
C ALA A 245 -15.76 -7.37 8.51
N CYS A 246 -15.73 -7.65 9.82
CA CYS A 246 -14.88 -8.69 10.39
C CYS A 246 -15.23 -10.10 9.86
N ARG A 247 -16.51 -10.39 9.70
CA ARG A 247 -16.96 -11.69 9.16
C ARG A 247 -16.47 -11.88 7.72
N SER A 248 -16.67 -10.89 6.85
CA SER A 248 -16.19 -10.95 5.46
C SER A 248 -14.65 -11.03 5.41
N MET A 249 -13.95 -10.23 6.22
CA MET A 249 -12.48 -10.29 6.35
C MET A 249 -11.99 -11.71 6.65
N ILE A 250 -12.57 -12.39 7.65
CA ILE A 250 -12.14 -13.73 8.08
C ILE A 250 -12.50 -14.81 7.06
N LEU A 251 -13.70 -14.75 6.49
CA LEU A 251 -14.21 -15.78 5.59
C LEU A 251 -13.62 -15.67 4.18
N ASP A 252 -13.43 -14.45 3.67
CA ASP A 252 -13.10 -14.21 2.28
C ASP A 252 -11.66 -13.77 2.04
N GLY A 253 -11.05 -13.01 2.96
CA GLY A 253 -9.76 -12.36 2.76
C GLY A 253 -8.62 -13.30 2.33
N ARG A 254 -8.60 -14.53 2.85
CA ARG A 254 -7.61 -15.57 2.50
C ARG A 254 -7.74 -16.14 1.10
N HIS A 255 -8.85 -15.91 0.41
CA HIS A 255 -9.14 -16.49 -0.91
C HIS A 255 -8.68 -15.59 -2.06
N HIS A 256 -8.04 -14.46 -1.79
CA HIS A 256 -7.46 -13.60 -2.81
C HIS A 256 -6.17 -14.21 -3.41
N ALA A 257 -5.83 -13.79 -4.64
CA ALA A 257 -4.60 -14.23 -5.31
C ALA A 257 -3.32 -13.70 -4.64
N SER A 258 -3.37 -12.49 -4.05
CA SER A 258 -2.36 -11.95 -3.14
C SER A 258 -2.66 -12.42 -1.72
N PRO A 259 -1.65 -12.80 -0.94
CA PRO A 259 -1.84 -13.19 0.46
C PRO A 259 -2.23 -12.02 1.37
N ASN A 260 -2.15 -10.79 0.85
CA ASN A 260 -2.30 -9.54 1.59
C ASN A 260 -3.52 -8.72 1.16
N ALA A 261 -3.66 -8.35 -0.11
CA ALA A 261 -4.70 -7.46 -0.62
C ALA A 261 -6.13 -7.91 -0.28
N GLY A 262 -6.37 -9.22 -0.22
CA GLY A 262 -7.69 -9.74 0.08
C GLY A 262 -8.22 -9.38 1.47
N TRP A 263 -7.36 -9.11 2.47
CA TRP A 263 -7.79 -8.79 3.83
C TRP A 263 -8.50 -7.43 3.92
N PRO A 264 -7.88 -6.31 3.48
CA PRO A 264 -8.53 -5.01 3.47
C PRO A 264 -9.70 -4.94 2.49
N GLU A 265 -9.61 -5.60 1.31
CA GLU A 265 -10.70 -5.65 0.35
C GLU A 265 -11.93 -6.37 0.91
N ALA A 266 -11.77 -7.54 1.53
CA ALA A 266 -12.88 -8.28 2.13
C ALA A 266 -13.49 -7.54 3.33
N ALA A 267 -12.68 -6.89 4.18
CA ALA A 267 -13.18 -6.03 5.24
C ALA A 267 -14.05 -4.89 4.68
N MET A 268 -13.59 -4.25 3.58
CA MET A 268 -14.31 -3.17 2.91
C MET A 268 -15.62 -3.67 2.29
N ALA A 269 -15.64 -4.86 1.68
CA ALA A 269 -16.85 -5.48 1.14
C ALA A 269 -17.96 -5.64 2.20
N GLY A 270 -17.61 -6.23 3.35
CA GLY A 270 -18.55 -6.38 4.48
C GLY A 270 -18.96 -5.05 5.12
N ALA A 271 -18.04 -4.08 5.20
CA ALA A 271 -18.29 -2.76 5.74
C ALA A 271 -19.33 -1.98 4.92
N LEU A 272 -19.25 -2.09 3.59
CA LEU A 272 -20.11 -1.35 2.64
C LEU A 272 -21.40 -2.10 2.25
N ASP A 273 -21.50 -3.39 2.56
CA ASP A 273 -22.56 -4.28 2.08
C ASP A 273 -22.57 -4.42 0.55
N VAL A 274 -21.39 -4.48 -0.06
CA VAL A 274 -21.22 -4.68 -1.50
C VAL A 274 -20.36 -5.91 -1.76
N TRP A 275 -20.63 -6.60 -2.87
CA TRP A 275 -19.73 -7.65 -3.29
C TRP A 275 -18.51 -7.08 -4.02
N LEU A 276 -17.32 -7.57 -3.68
CA LEU A 276 -16.03 -7.21 -4.28
C LEU A 276 -15.33 -8.46 -4.82
N ALA A 277 -14.19 -8.28 -5.47
CA ALA A 277 -13.45 -9.33 -6.17
C ALA A 277 -14.31 -10.03 -7.26
N GLY A 278 -14.34 -11.35 -7.32
CA GLY A 278 -15.09 -12.09 -8.33
C GLY A 278 -14.39 -12.18 -9.68
N PRO A 279 -15.08 -12.70 -10.72
CA PRO A 279 -14.50 -12.89 -12.04
C PRO A 279 -14.03 -11.58 -12.67
N ARG A 280 -12.81 -11.60 -13.24
CA ARG A 280 -12.23 -10.44 -13.94
C ARG A 280 -11.88 -10.82 -15.37
N ARG A 281 -12.22 -9.96 -16.33
CA ARG A 281 -11.90 -10.15 -17.74
C ARG A 281 -10.55 -9.50 -18.06
N TYR A 282 -9.67 -10.25 -18.74
CA TYR A 282 -8.40 -9.80 -19.27
C TYR A 282 -8.37 -10.11 -20.76
N GLY A 283 -8.77 -9.17 -21.61
CA GLY A 283 -8.99 -9.42 -23.03
C GLY A 283 -10.04 -10.52 -23.22
N ASN A 284 -9.69 -11.60 -23.95
CA ASN A 284 -10.58 -12.75 -24.18
C ASN A 284 -10.55 -13.82 -23.07
N ARG A 285 -9.80 -13.63 -21.97
CA ARG A 285 -9.71 -14.60 -20.88
C ARG A 285 -10.46 -14.10 -19.66
N VAL A 286 -11.33 -14.93 -19.11
CA VAL A 286 -11.96 -14.69 -17.81
C VAL A 286 -11.12 -15.42 -16.76
N ARG A 287 -10.60 -14.66 -15.79
CA ARG A 287 -9.96 -15.21 -14.59
C ARG A 287 -11.02 -15.32 -13.51
N HIS A 288 -11.36 -16.54 -13.14
CA HIS A 288 -12.26 -16.79 -12.04
C HIS A 288 -11.56 -16.49 -10.72
N ALA A 289 -12.21 -15.70 -9.87
CA ALA A 289 -11.82 -15.45 -8.50
C ALA A 289 -13.09 -15.54 -7.64
N ARG A 290 -12.92 -15.86 -6.36
CA ARG A 290 -14.04 -15.89 -5.42
C ARG A 290 -14.53 -14.47 -5.18
N THR A 291 -15.84 -14.29 -5.15
CA THR A 291 -16.49 -13.03 -4.76
C THR A 291 -16.41 -12.87 -3.24
N PHE A 292 -16.09 -11.69 -2.76
CA PHE A 292 -16.14 -11.34 -1.34
C PHE A 292 -17.51 -10.78 -1.01
N HIS A 293 -18.05 -11.16 0.13
CA HIS A 293 -19.37 -10.73 0.61
C HIS A 293 -20.47 -10.92 -0.47
N GLU A 294 -20.65 -12.17 -0.93
CA GLU A 294 -21.56 -12.52 -2.05
C GLU A 294 -23.02 -12.08 -1.84
N THR A 295 -23.45 -11.91 -0.57
CA THR A 295 -24.80 -11.44 -0.21
C THR A 295 -24.98 -9.93 -0.35
N GLY A 296 -23.91 -9.19 -0.60
CA GLY A 296 -23.93 -7.74 -0.79
C GLY A 296 -24.54 -7.32 -2.13
N THR A 297 -24.77 -6.03 -2.28
CA THR A 297 -25.26 -5.43 -3.53
C THR A 297 -24.11 -5.14 -4.50
N ALA A 298 -24.41 -4.80 -5.76
CA ALA A 298 -23.44 -4.27 -6.69
C ALA A 298 -22.92 -2.90 -6.21
N ALA A 299 -21.63 -2.63 -6.41
CA ALA A 299 -21.06 -1.34 -6.09
C ALA A 299 -21.53 -0.26 -7.06
N ASP A 300 -21.75 0.94 -6.55
CA ASP A 300 -22.16 2.15 -7.27
C ASP A 300 -21.27 3.35 -6.91
N GLY A 301 -21.48 4.51 -7.51
CA GLY A 301 -20.78 5.75 -7.18
C GLY A 301 -20.94 6.15 -5.71
N GLY A 302 -22.12 5.93 -5.13
CA GLY A 302 -22.39 6.17 -3.71
C GLY A 302 -21.56 5.25 -2.80
N ALA A 303 -21.32 4.01 -3.21
CA ALA A 303 -20.44 3.08 -2.50
C ALA A 303 -18.99 3.56 -2.47
N ILE A 304 -18.48 4.17 -3.54
CA ILE A 304 -17.14 4.78 -3.57
C ILE A 304 -17.03 5.90 -2.52
N LEU A 305 -18.04 6.77 -2.42
CA LEU A 305 -18.04 7.85 -1.43
C LEU A 305 -18.16 7.31 0.02
N ARG A 306 -18.89 6.22 0.23
CA ARG A 306 -18.92 5.52 1.52
C ARG A 306 -17.56 4.88 1.84
N ALA A 307 -16.89 4.29 0.85
CA ALA A 307 -15.55 3.73 1.00
C ALA A 307 -14.53 4.82 1.40
N LEU A 308 -14.53 5.97 0.74
CA LEU A 308 -13.66 7.11 1.10
C LEU A 308 -13.81 7.50 2.58
N ARG A 309 -15.05 7.58 3.08
CA ARG A 309 -15.29 7.90 4.50
C ARG A 309 -14.73 6.83 5.44
N LEU A 310 -14.74 5.56 5.03
CA LEU A 310 -14.15 4.46 5.80
C LEU A 310 -12.62 4.51 5.75
N LEU A 311 -12.04 4.81 4.59
CA LEU A 311 -10.59 4.96 4.43
C LEU A 311 -10.04 6.09 5.32
N ILE A 312 -10.72 7.25 5.34
CA ILE A 312 -10.37 8.37 6.22
C ILE A 312 -10.52 7.97 7.69
N ALA A 313 -11.64 7.35 8.06
CA ALA A 313 -11.88 6.92 9.44
C ALA A 313 -10.84 5.90 9.91
N ALA A 314 -10.43 4.97 9.04
CA ALA A 314 -9.38 4.00 9.35
C ALA A 314 -8.02 4.67 9.58
N GLN A 315 -7.68 5.70 8.82
CA GLN A 315 -6.46 6.51 9.01
C GLN A 315 -6.49 7.29 10.32
N LEU A 316 -7.63 7.87 10.68
CA LEU A 316 -7.82 8.56 11.96
C LEU A 316 -7.71 7.59 13.14
N LEU A 317 -8.29 6.39 13.04
CA LEU A 317 -8.13 5.35 14.04
C LEU A 317 -6.66 4.92 14.18
N PHE A 318 -5.94 4.80 13.07
CA PHE A 318 -4.51 4.53 13.10
C PHE A 318 -3.72 5.65 13.79
N ALA A 319 -4.00 6.91 13.48
CA ALA A 319 -3.37 8.06 14.14
C ALA A 319 -3.67 8.07 15.66
N MET A 320 -4.92 7.78 16.06
CA MET A 320 -5.28 7.64 17.47
C MET A 320 -4.55 6.50 18.18
N LEU A 321 -4.31 5.38 17.47
CA LEU A 321 -3.55 4.25 18.01
C LEU A 321 -2.06 4.59 18.22
N ILE A 322 -1.51 5.49 17.38
CA ILE A 322 -0.11 5.93 17.46
C ILE A 322 0.10 7.04 18.49
N LEU A 323 -0.93 7.83 18.77
CA LEU A 323 -0.83 9.00 19.66
C LEU A 323 -0.27 8.68 21.07
N PRO A 324 -0.71 7.63 21.78
CA PRO A 324 -0.13 7.26 23.08
C PRO A 324 1.38 6.98 23.00
N LEU A 325 1.84 6.35 21.91
CA LEU A 325 3.27 6.11 21.72
C LEU A 325 4.07 7.40 21.57
N ALA A 326 3.48 8.44 20.94
CA ALA A 326 4.14 9.72 20.74
C ALA A 326 4.27 10.54 22.02
N VAL A 327 3.34 10.38 22.97
CA VAL A 327 3.37 11.08 24.27
C VAL A 327 4.06 10.28 25.37
N GLY A 328 4.55 9.09 25.05
CA GLY A 328 5.32 8.26 25.99
C GLY A 328 4.49 7.59 27.09
N VAL A 329 3.20 7.36 26.81
CA VAL A 329 2.25 6.65 27.70
C VAL A 329 2.02 5.23 27.23
#